data_8ae8e7b59b6bc16d56d330c22285c952
#
_entry.id   8ae8e7b59b6bc16d56d330c22285c952
#
_cell.length_a   1.000
_cell.length_b   1.000
_cell.length_c   1.000
_cell.angle_alpha   90.00
_cell.angle_beta   90.00
_cell.angle_gamma   90.00
#
_symmetry.space_group_name_H-M   'P 1'
#
loop_
_entity.id
_entity.type
_entity.pdbx_description
1 polymer ?
#
loop_
_entity_poly.entity_id
_entity_poly.type
_entity_poly.pdbx_seq_one_letter_code
_entity_poly.pdbx_strand_id
1 'polypeptide(L)'
;EVRPKYEIEVLSVHEAMPGHHLQIALAMELDLPNFRKYGGITAFVEGWGLYSEGLGYDLGLYKDPYSRFGQLTYDMWRAIRLVVDTGMHYFDWSRQDAINYFLDNSAKTKQDVMNEVDRYINWPGQALAYKIGQLKILELREKAESELGNNFDIKDFHHEVLKRGALPLDILEKYINDIC
;
A
#
# COMPACT_ATOMS: atom_id res chain seq x y z
N GLU A 1 1.58 -23.99 10.74
CA GLU A 1 2.40 -23.00 10.02
C GLU A 1 1.52 -21.80 9.69
N VAL A 2 1.98 -20.60 10.07
CA VAL A 2 1.14 -19.40 10.05
C VAL A 2 1.38 -18.57 8.78
N ARG A 3 2.40 -18.92 7.95
CA ARG A 3 2.74 -18.17 6.72
C ARG A 3 2.69 -19.06 5.49
N PRO A 4 1.66 -18.96 4.67
CA PRO A 4 1.51 -19.75 3.46
C PRO A 4 2.52 -19.29 2.37
N LYS A 5 3.01 -20.26 1.59
CA LYS A 5 4.01 -20.00 0.53
C LYS A 5 3.50 -19.07 -0.57
N TYR A 6 2.20 -19.05 -0.82
CA TYR A 6 1.61 -18.20 -1.86
C TYR A 6 1.68 -16.69 -1.55
N GLU A 7 2.04 -16.32 -0.32
CA GLU A 7 2.26 -14.92 0.07
C GLU A 7 3.72 -14.46 -0.18
N ILE A 8 4.65 -15.35 -0.53
CA ILE A 8 6.08 -15.00 -0.62
C ILE A 8 6.33 -13.95 -1.70
N GLU A 9 5.77 -14.13 -2.90
CA GLU A 9 6.01 -13.19 -4.01
C GLU A 9 5.46 -11.80 -3.66
N VAL A 10 4.20 -11.70 -3.24
CA VAL A 10 3.57 -10.43 -2.93
C VAL A 10 4.28 -9.71 -1.77
N LEU A 11 4.66 -10.45 -0.73
CA LEU A 11 5.42 -9.89 0.39
C LEU A 11 6.80 -9.39 -0.07
N SER A 12 7.48 -10.15 -0.94
CA SER A 12 8.78 -9.75 -1.47
C SER A 12 8.70 -8.49 -2.32
N VAL A 13 7.65 -8.34 -3.11
CA VAL A 13 7.40 -7.11 -3.90
C VAL A 13 7.12 -5.93 -2.97
N HIS A 14 6.32 -6.13 -1.93
CA HIS A 14 5.98 -5.08 -0.96
C HIS A 14 7.21 -4.59 -0.18
N GLU A 15 7.99 -5.52 0.37
CA GLU A 15 9.10 -5.18 1.26
C GLU A 15 10.41 -4.83 0.51
N ALA A 16 10.65 -5.46 -0.64
CA ALA A 16 11.91 -5.29 -1.36
C ALA A 16 11.76 -4.39 -2.60
N MET A 17 11.72 -4.98 -3.79
CA MET A 17 11.71 -4.30 -5.08
C MET A 17 10.42 -4.64 -5.85
N PRO A 18 9.68 -3.64 -6.29
CA PRO A 18 9.90 -2.19 -6.24
C PRO A 18 9.32 -1.47 -5.00
N GLY A 19 8.97 -2.21 -3.94
CA GLY A 19 8.31 -1.70 -2.75
C GLY A 19 9.19 -0.86 -1.80
N HIS A 20 9.08 -1.14 -0.49
CA HIS A 20 9.68 -0.31 0.57
C HIS A 20 11.18 -0.11 0.42
N HIS A 21 11.95 -1.17 0.15
CA HIS A 21 13.41 -1.06 0.08
C HIS A 21 13.84 -0.07 -1.02
N LEU A 22 13.26 -0.16 -2.20
CA LEU A 22 13.56 0.78 -3.29
C LEU A 22 13.18 2.22 -2.91
N GLN A 23 11.95 2.42 -2.45
CA GLN A 23 11.42 3.75 -2.13
C GLN A 23 12.24 4.44 -1.04
N ILE A 24 12.57 3.72 0.03
CA ILE A 24 13.33 4.26 1.15
C ILE A 24 14.79 4.50 0.75
N ALA A 25 15.43 3.57 0.03
CA ALA A 25 16.80 3.74 -0.42
C ALA A 25 16.95 4.97 -1.32
N LEU A 26 16.05 5.16 -2.29
CA LEU A 26 16.04 6.35 -3.13
C LEU A 26 15.87 7.62 -2.30
N ALA A 27 14.94 7.65 -1.35
CA ALA A 27 14.73 8.81 -0.48
C ALA A 27 15.98 9.17 0.35
N MET A 28 16.75 8.17 0.77
CA MET A 28 18.00 8.38 1.53
C MET A 28 19.14 8.98 0.68
N GLU A 29 19.13 8.74 -0.63
CA GLU A 29 20.12 9.28 -1.58
C GLU A 29 19.81 10.73 -1.98
N LEU A 30 18.56 11.19 -1.82
CA LEU A 30 18.16 12.54 -2.18
C LEU A 30 18.84 13.59 -1.26
N ASP A 31 19.10 14.78 -1.80
CA ASP A 31 19.56 15.94 -1.00
C ASP A 31 18.37 16.58 -0.28
N LEU A 32 17.89 15.92 0.76
CA LEU A 32 16.77 16.34 1.58
C LEU A 32 17.25 16.61 3.02
N PRO A 33 16.60 17.53 3.74
CA PRO A 33 16.88 17.72 5.17
C PRO A 33 16.51 16.46 5.96
N ASN A 34 17.20 16.22 7.07
CA ASN A 34 17.08 15.00 7.86
C ASN A 34 15.64 14.66 8.28
N PHE A 35 14.83 15.65 8.64
CA PHE A 35 13.44 15.38 9.00
C PHE A 35 12.59 14.83 7.84
N ARG A 36 12.99 15.08 6.59
CA ARG A 36 12.35 14.53 5.39
C ARG A 36 12.87 13.12 5.06
N LYS A 37 14.15 12.84 5.32
CA LYS A 37 14.75 11.52 5.09
C LYS A 37 14.27 10.50 6.12
N TYR A 38 14.21 10.90 7.39
CA TYR A 38 13.92 10.00 8.51
C TYR A 38 12.49 10.11 9.04
N GLY A 39 11.77 11.17 8.70
CA GLY A 39 10.36 11.33 9.01
C GLY A 39 9.50 10.76 7.89
N GLY A 40 8.75 9.70 8.17
CA GLY A 40 7.89 9.07 7.18
C GLY A 40 6.51 9.73 7.10
N ILE A 41 5.93 9.76 5.91
CA ILE A 41 4.49 9.97 5.68
C ILE A 41 3.89 8.59 5.45
N THR A 42 3.27 8.03 6.47
CA THR A 42 2.83 6.62 6.49
C THR A 42 1.94 6.27 5.29
N ALA A 43 1.00 7.16 4.91
CA ALA A 43 0.12 6.93 3.77
C ALA A 43 0.87 6.89 2.42
N PHE A 44 1.97 7.64 2.29
CA PHE A 44 2.83 7.55 1.12
C PHE A 44 3.63 6.24 1.11
N VAL A 45 4.30 5.93 2.21
CA VAL A 45 5.21 4.77 2.30
C VAL A 45 4.43 3.46 2.13
N GLU A 46 3.37 3.27 2.91
CA GLU A 46 2.54 2.07 2.84
C GLU A 46 1.70 2.02 1.56
N GLY A 47 1.26 3.19 1.09
CA GLY A 47 0.57 3.31 -0.20
C GLY A 47 1.44 2.88 -1.37
N TRP A 48 2.72 3.29 -1.39
CA TRP A 48 3.68 2.85 -2.38
C TRP A 48 3.93 1.33 -2.29
N GLY A 49 4.13 0.78 -1.09
CA GLY A 49 4.30 -0.67 -0.89
C GLY A 49 3.12 -1.45 -1.46
N LEU A 50 1.88 -1.05 -1.14
CA LEU A 50 0.68 -1.73 -1.64
C LEU A 50 0.47 -1.50 -3.16
N TYR A 51 0.75 -0.31 -3.68
CA TYR A 51 0.75 -0.04 -5.12
C TYR A 51 1.74 -0.95 -5.87
N SER A 52 2.93 -1.12 -5.31
CA SER A 52 3.98 -1.96 -5.88
C SER A 52 3.59 -3.42 -6.00
N GLU A 53 2.75 -3.94 -5.10
CA GLU A 53 2.22 -5.31 -5.19
C GLU A 53 1.51 -5.53 -6.55
N GLY A 54 0.76 -4.52 -7.04
CA GLY A 54 0.12 -4.57 -8.35
C GLY A 54 1.09 -4.59 -9.53
N LEU A 55 2.25 -3.95 -9.40
CA LEU A 55 3.30 -3.95 -10.44
C LEU A 55 3.91 -5.34 -10.65
N GLY A 56 3.72 -6.26 -9.72
CA GLY A 56 4.20 -7.64 -9.88
C GLY A 56 3.65 -8.32 -11.14
N TYR A 57 2.47 -7.96 -11.62
CA TYR A 57 1.94 -8.44 -12.90
C TYR A 57 2.77 -7.94 -14.09
N ASP A 58 3.12 -6.68 -14.11
CA ASP A 58 3.94 -6.06 -15.17
C ASP A 58 5.37 -6.61 -15.14
N LEU A 59 5.87 -6.97 -13.95
CA LEU A 59 7.17 -7.60 -13.75
C LEU A 59 7.19 -9.11 -14.09
N GLY A 60 6.05 -9.67 -14.50
CA GLY A 60 5.93 -11.09 -14.86
C GLY A 60 5.97 -12.05 -13.67
N LEU A 61 5.59 -11.57 -12.49
CA LEU A 61 5.32 -12.37 -11.28
C LEU A 61 3.88 -12.89 -11.28
N TYR A 62 3.48 -13.57 -10.22
CA TYR A 62 2.11 -14.12 -10.05
C TYR A 62 1.67 -15.03 -11.20
N LYS A 63 2.58 -15.88 -11.68
CA LYS A 63 2.34 -16.74 -12.86
C LYS A 63 1.34 -17.86 -12.61
N ASP A 64 1.28 -18.34 -11.40
CA ASP A 64 0.37 -19.41 -11.01
C ASP A 64 -0.84 -18.91 -10.21
N PRO A 65 -1.95 -19.68 -10.12
CA PRO A 65 -3.15 -19.28 -9.40
C PRO A 65 -2.93 -19.01 -7.90
N TYR A 66 -1.96 -19.66 -7.28
CA TYR A 66 -1.70 -19.50 -5.84
C TYR A 66 -1.01 -18.18 -5.56
N SER A 67 0.00 -17.81 -6.35
CA SER A 67 0.67 -16.50 -6.18
C SER A 67 -0.27 -15.34 -6.49
N ARG A 68 -1.18 -15.48 -7.48
CA ARG A 68 -2.27 -14.52 -7.73
C ARG A 68 -3.22 -14.42 -6.55
N PHE A 69 -3.62 -15.55 -5.98
CA PHE A 69 -4.44 -15.59 -4.77
C PHE A 69 -3.75 -14.90 -3.61
N GLY A 70 -2.43 -15.07 -3.47
CA GLY A 70 -1.61 -14.38 -2.47
C GLY A 70 -1.71 -12.86 -2.60
N GLN A 71 -1.51 -12.32 -3.79
CA GLN A 71 -1.62 -10.88 -4.05
C GLN A 71 -3.03 -10.37 -3.77
N LEU A 72 -4.08 -11.06 -4.27
CA LEU A 72 -5.48 -10.67 -4.01
C LEU A 72 -5.84 -10.73 -2.52
N THR A 73 -5.32 -11.71 -1.78
CA THR A 73 -5.50 -11.81 -0.33
C THR A 73 -4.87 -10.62 0.39
N TYR A 74 -3.71 -10.16 -0.06
CA TYR A 74 -3.04 -8.98 0.48
C TYR A 74 -3.81 -7.70 0.16
N ASP A 75 -4.29 -7.53 -1.05
CA ASP A 75 -5.09 -6.37 -1.44
C ASP A 75 -6.41 -6.30 -0.65
N MET A 76 -7.14 -7.42 -0.56
CA MET A 76 -8.37 -7.52 0.22
C MET A 76 -8.12 -7.24 1.71
N TRP A 77 -7.04 -7.77 2.28
CA TRP A 77 -6.67 -7.49 3.66
C TRP A 77 -6.56 -5.98 3.93
N ARG A 78 -5.90 -5.22 3.03
CA ARG A 78 -5.76 -3.77 3.19
C ARG A 78 -7.08 -3.03 2.95
N ALA A 79 -7.95 -3.53 2.11
CA ALA A 79 -9.29 -3.00 1.95
C ALA A 79 -10.15 -3.20 3.23
N ILE A 80 -10.09 -4.39 3.84
CA ILE A 80 -10.76 -4.69 5.11
C ILE A 80 -10.30 -3.75 6.23
N ARG A 81 -9.02 -3.39 6.27
CA ARG A 81 -8.47 -2.47 7.27
C ARG A 81 -9.18 -1.12 7.28
N LEU A 82 -9.61 -0.60 6.12
CA LEU A 82 -10.38 0.65 6.06
C LEU A 82 -11.68 0.56 6.87
N VAL A 83 -12.34 -0.60 6.80
CA VAL A 83 -13.63 -0.81 7.46
C VAL A 83 -13.44 -1.08 8.95
N VAL A 84 -12.54 -2.00 9.31
CA VAL A 84 -12.41 -2.41 10.73
C VAL A 84 -11.75 -1.34 11.59
N ASP A 85 -10.78 -0.59 11.07
CA ASP A 85 -10.16 0.51 11.83
C ASP A 85 -11.17 1.62 12.13
N THR A 86 -11.87 2.11 11.10
CA THR A 86 -12.93 3.11 11.27
C THR A 86 -14.12 2.55 12.09
N GLY A 87 -14.45 1.27 11.89
CA GLY A 87 -15.48 0.59 12.67
C GLY A 87 -15.20 0.69 14.17
N MET A 88 -14.00 0.31 14.59
CA MET A 88 -13.61 0.30 16.00
C MET A 88 -13.40 1.70 16.59
N HIS A 89 -12.73 2.60 15.84
CA HIS A 89 -12.31 3.89 16.40
C HIS A 89 -13.31 5.03 16.20
N TYR A 90 -14.28 4.87 15.32
CA TYR A 90 -15.28 5.91 15.03
C TYR A 90 -16.72 5.45 15.17
N PHE A 91 -17.03 4.17 14.87
CA PHE A 91 -18.39 3.62 14.89
C PHE A 91 -18.68 2.68 16.07
N ASP A 92 -17.87 2.73 17.11
CA ASP A 92 -18.04 1.97 18.36
C ASP A 92 -18.14 0.44 18.17
N TRP A 93 -17.52 -0.11 17.12
CA TRP A 93 -17.47 -1.55 16.94
C TRP A 93 -16.68 -2.20 18.06
N SER A 94 -17.20 -3.29 18.57
CA SER A 94 -16.42 -4.14 19.48
C SER A 94 -15.27 -4.83 18.74
N ARG A 95 -14.26 -5.25 19.51
CA ARG A 95 -13.20 -6.13 18.99
C ARG A 95 -13.78 -7.34 18.25
N GLN A 96 -14.87 -7.93 18.75
CA GLN A 96 -15.47 -9.12 18.15
C GLN A 96 -16.15 -8.79 16.81
N ASP A 97 -16.79 -7.64 16.68
CA ASP A 97 -17.40 -7.20 15.41
C ASP A 97 -16.34 -7.05 14.33
N ALA A 98 -15.19 -6.44 14.66
CA ALA A 98 -14.05 -6.31 13.76
C ALA A 98 -13.47 -7.68 13.33
N ILE A 99 -13.32 -8.61 14.28
CA ILE A 99 -12.87 -9.98 14.00
C ILE A 99 -13.86 -10.70 13.07
N ASN A 100 -15.16 -10.64 13.36
CA ASN A 100 -16.17 -11.30 12.55
C ASN A 100 -16.18 -10.74 11.12
N TYR A 101 -16.21 -9.41 10.96
CA TYR A 101 -16.17 -8.79 9.65
C TYR A 101 -14.91 -9.20 8.87
N PHE A 102 -13.76 -9.26 9.53
CA PHE A 102 -12.51 -9.66 8.89
C PHE A 102 -12.54 -11.12 8.43
N LEU A 103 -13.04 -12.04 9.26
CA LEU A 103 -13.16 -13.46 8.92
C LEU A 103 -14.15 -13.70 7.77
N ASP A 104 -15.26 -12.97 7.75
CA ASP A 104 -16.29 -13.10 6.73
C ASP A 104 -15.82 -12.62 5.34
N ASN A 105 -14.81 -11.76 5.30
CA ASN A 105 -14.34 -11.11 4.07
C ASN A 105 -12.90 -11.47 3.67
N SER A 106 -12.22 -12.38 4.35
CA SER A 106 -10.84 -12.76 4.04
C SER A 106 -10.59 -14.26 4.11
N ALA A 107 -9.50 -14.67 3.49
CA ALA A 107 -8.98 -16.03 3.60
C ALA A 107 -7.92 -16.18 4.73
N LYS A 108 -7.79 -15.18 5.60
CA LYS A 108 -6.83 -15.23 6.72
C LYS A 108 -7.28 -16.18 7.82
N THR A 109 -6.30 -16.76 8.52
CA THR A 109 -6.61 -17.62 9.66
C THR A 109 -7.19 -16.82 10.82
N LYS A 110 -8.01 -17.47 11.65
CA LYS A 110 -8.59 -16.81 12.84
C LYS A 110 -7.50 -16.19 13.73
N GLN A 111 -6.37 -16.88 13.89
CA GLN A 111 -5.27 -16.38 14.73
C GLN A 111 -4.64 -15.12 14.14
N ASP A 112 -4.41 -15.08 12.81
CA ASP A 112 -3.88 -13.89 12.16
C ASP A 112 -4.83 -12.71 12.29
N VAL A 113 -6.14 -12.94 12.08
CA VAL A 113 -7.17 -11.91 12.23
C VAL A 113 -7.19 -11.34 13.64
N MET A 114 -7.14 -12.20 14.67
CA MET A 114 -7.11 -11.74 16.06
C MET A 114 -5.88 -10.88 16.35
N ASN A 115 -4.70 -11.32 15.91
CA ASN A 115 -3.46 -10.56 16.10
C ASN A 115 -3.51 -9.20 15.39
N GLU A 116 -4.06 -9.16 14.18
CA GLU A 116 -4.18 -7.92 13.42
C GLU A 116 -5.20 -6.95 14.02
N VAL A 117 -6.37 -7.43 14.45
CA VAL A 117 -7.36 -6.58 15.13
C VAL A 117 -6.79 -6.01 16.43
N ASP A 118 -6.08 -6.80 17.22
CA ASP A 118 -5.41 -6.33 18.44
C ASP A 118 -4.33 -5.28 18.13
N ARG A 119 -3.61 -5.43 17.02
CA ARG A 119 -2.68 -4.42 16.53
C ARG A 119 -3.39 -3.11 16.16
N TYR A 120 -4.52 -3.17 15.45
CA TYR A 120 -5.27 -1.96 15.06
C TYR A 120 -5.85 -1.22 16.26
N ILE A 121 -6.33 -1.93 17.27
CA ILE A 121 -6.81 -1.31 18.53
C ILE A 121 -5.70 -0.47 19.18
N ASN A 122 -4.45 -0.98 19.15
CA ASN A 122 -3.32 -0.32 19.79
C ASN A 122 -2.66 0.76 18.90
N TRP A 123 -3.02 0.82 17.61
CA TRP A 123 -2.42 1.76 16.66
C TRP A 123 -3.47 2.38 15.72
N PRO A 124 -4.36 3.23 16.24
CA PRO A 124 -5.45 3.83 15.48
C PRO A 124 -4.97 4.56 14.22
N GLY A 125 -5.65 4.32 13.09
CA GLY A 125 -5.41 5.00 11.82
C GLY A 125 -4.24 4.48 10.99
N GLN A 126 -3.27 3.76 11.58
CA GLN A 126 -2.15 3.21 10.80
C GLN A 126 -2.63 2.24 9.72
N ALA A 127 -3.62 1.43 10.04
CA ALA A 127 -4.20 0.45 9.13
C ALA A 127 -4.83 1.07 7.86
N LEU A 128 -5.25 2.33 7.91
CA LEU A 128 -5.85 3.06 6.78
C LEU A 128 -4.82 3.46 5.73
N ALA A 129 -3.58 3.69 6.14
CA ALA A 129 -2.53 4.29 5.33
C ALA A 129 -2.30 3.55 4.00
N TYR A 130 -2.30 2.24 4.04
CA TYR A 130 -2.03 1.36 2.90
C TYR A 130 -2.98 1.60 1.73
N LYS A 131 -4.26 1.37 1.96
CA LYS A 131 -5.26 1.43 0.88
C LYS A 131 -5.54 2.86 0.44
N ILE A 132 -5.56 3.81 1.36
CA ILE A 132 -5.72 5.23 1.03
C ILE A 132 -4.56 5.70 0.15
N GLY A 133 -3.32 5.37 0.51
CA GLY A 133 -2.15 5.73 -0.28
C GLY A 133 -2.13 5.06 -1.66
N GLN A 134 -2.42 3.75 -1.71
CA GLN A 134 -2.51 3.03 -2.98
C GLN A 134 -3.56 3.64 -3.92
N LEU A 135 -4.77 3.89 -3.41
CA LEU A 135 -5.86 4.46 -4.22
C LEU A 135 -5.48 5.82 -4.78
N LYS A 136 -4.81 6.68 -3.98
CA LYS A 136 -4.34 7.98 -4.47
C LYS A 136 -3.27 7.83 -5.55
N ILE A 137 -2.31 6.93 -5.38
CA ILE A 137 -1.27 6.70 -6.41
C ILE A 137 -1.89 6.15 -7.71
N LEU A 138 -2.87 5.24 -7.61
CA LEU A 138 -3.60 4.73 -8.77
C LEU A 138 -4.40 5.82 -9.48
N GLU A 139 -5.13 6.64 -8.73
CA GLU A 139 -5.86 7.80 -9.27
C GLU A 139 -4.94 8.74 -10.05
N LEU A 140 -3.78 9.06 -9.48
CA LEU A 140 -2.80 9.93 -10.13
C LEU A 140 -2.17 9.28 -11.38
N ARG A 141 -1.96 7.97 -11.34
CA ARG A 141 -1.49 7.21 -12.51
C ARG A 141 -2.52 7.23 -13.64
N GLU A 142 -3.77 6.89 -13.35
CA GLU A 142 -4.87 6.91 -14.33
C GLU A 142 -5.03 8.30 -14.96
N LYS A 143 -4.92 9.35 -14.14
CA LYS A 143 -4.94 10.73 -14.63
C LYS A 143 -3.79 11.01 -15.58
N ALA A 144 -2.55 10.70 -15.19
CA ALA A 144 -1.37 10.90 -16.02
C ALA A 144 -1.44 10.09 -17.33
N GLU A 145 -1.91 8.85 -17.29
CA GLU A 145 -2.15 8.02 -18.48
C GLU A 145 -3.17 8.70 -19.43
N SER A 146 -4.25 9.25 -18.88
CA SER A 146 -5.30 9.91 -19.65
C SER A 146 -4.84 11.22 -20.27
N GLU A 147 -4.10 12.06 -19.54
CA GLU A 147 -3.70 13.41 -20.00
C GLU A 147 -2.49 13.37 -20.94
N LEU A 148 -1.52 12.50 -20.69
CA LEU A 148 -0.31 12.35 -21.53
C LEU A 148 -0.53 11.42 -22.73
N GLY A 149 -1.50 10.52 -22.68
CA GLY A 149 -1.83 9.62 -23.78
C GLY A 149 -0.61 8.83 -24.27
N ASN A 150 -0.25 8.99 -25.53
CA ASN A 150 0.91 8.30 -26.13
C ASN A 150 2.28 8.75 -25.59
N ASN A 151 2.34 9.84 -24.84
CA ASN A 151 3.57 10.33 -24.20
C ASN A 151 3.73 9.82 -22.77
N PHE A 152 2.78 9.05 -22.24
CA PHE A 152 2.90 8.47 -20.91
C PHE A 152 3.98 7.37 -20.90
N ASP A 153 4.91 7.51 -19.95
CA ASP A 153 5.87 6.45 -19.60
C ASP A 153 5.73 6.14 -18.10
N ILE A 154 5.48 4.88 -17.78
CA ILE A 154 5.34 4.43 -16.39
C ILE A 154 6.60 4.67 -15.55
N LYS A 155 7.77 4.65 -16.16
CA LYS A 155 9.04 4.91 -15.45
C LYS A 155 9.16 6.38 -15.07
N ASP A 156 8.76 7.27 -15.96
CA ASP A 156 8.74 8.70 -15.69
C ASP A 156 7.72 9.03 -14.60
N PHE A 157 6.53 8.41 -14.65
CA PHE A 157 5.54 8.53 -13.58
C PHE A 157 6.10 8.07 -12.22
N HIS A 158 6.73 6.89 -12.16
CA HIS A 158 7.34 6.42 -10.91
C HIS A 158 8.48 7.32 -10.44
N HIS A 159 9.29 7.83 -11.36
CA HIS A 159 10.33 8.81 -11.03
C HIS A 159 9.72 10.06 -10.39
N GLU A 160 8.65 10.61 -10.96
CA GLU A 160 7.98 11.80 -10.42
C GLU A 160 7.38 11.55 -9.03
N VAL A 161 6.81 10.36 -8.79
CA VAL A 161 6.30 9.98 -7.47
C VAL A 161 7.42 9.92 -6.42
N LEU A 162 8.58 9.35 -6.77
CA LEU A 162 9.64 9.02 -5.81
C LEU A 162 10.72 10.09 -5.64
N LYS A 163 10.98 10.92 -6.65
CA LYS A 163 12.12 11.86 -6.69
C LYS A 163 12.15 12.94 -5.62
N ARG A 164 11.07 13.10 -4.85
CA ARG A 164 10.99 14.08 -3.76
C ARG A 164 10.92 13.44 -2.37
N GLY A 165 11.12 12.12 -2.28
CA GLY A 165 10.90 11.36 -1.05
C GLY A 165 9.43 11.32 -0.64
N ALA A 166 9.14 10.82 0.56
CA ALA A 166 7.77 10.70 1.05
C ALA A 166 7.10 12.07 1.21
N LEU A 167 5.90 12.22 0.64
CA LEU A 167 5.09 13.44 0.65
C LEU A 167 3.69 13.17 1.23
N PRO A 168 3.04 14.16 1.88
CA PRO A 168 1.60 14.14 2.04
C PRO A 168 0.91 13.95 0.68
N LEU A 169 -0.19 13.17 0.64
CA LEU A 169 -0.81 12.76 -0.62
C LEU A 169 -1.37 13.94 -1.43
N ASP A 170 -1.86 14.97 -0.77
CA ASP A 170 -2.33 16.21 -1.40
C ASP A 170 -1.19 17.02 -2.04
N ILE A 171 0.00 16.94 -1.47
CA ILE A 171 1.20 17.57 -2.04
C ILE A 171 1.71 16.75 -3.22
N LEU A 172 1.72 15.41 -3.11
CA LEU A 172 2.04 14.54 -4.24
C LEU A 172 1.12 14.82 -5.43
N GLU A 173 -0.19 14.93 -5.20
CA GLU A 173 -1.18 15.25 -6.22
C GLU A 173 -0.88 16.55 -6.97
N LYS A 174 -0.51 17.62 -6.23
CA LYS A 174 -0.13 18.89 -6.86
C LYS A 174 1.05 18.71 -7.81
N TYR A 175 2.09 18.02 -7.39
CA TYR A 175 3.28 17.81 -8.24
C TYR A 175 3.00 16.94 -9.46
N ILE A 176 2.16 15.92 -9.34
CA ILE A 176 1.79 15.10 -10.51
C ILE A 176 0.91 15.93 -11.47
N ASN A 177 0.00 16.76 -10.96
CA ASN A 177 -0.82 17.64 -11.80
C ASN A 177 -0.01 18.70 -12.55
N ASP A 178 1.15 19.12 -12.03
CA ASP A 178 2.02 20.10 -12.68
C ASP A 178 2.79 19.51 -13.89
N ILE A 179 2.84 18.19 -14.02
CA ILE A 179 3.54 17.50 -15.11
C ILE A 179 2.61 16.88 -16.17
N CYS A 180 1.34 16.79 -15.85
CA CYS A 180 0.28 16.42 -16.77
C CYS A 180 -0.25 17.69 -17.48
#